data_216bac640a6771744471118236628021
#
_entry.id   216bac640a6771744471118236628021
#
_cell.length_a   1.000
_cell.length_b   1.000
_cell.length_c   1.000
_cell.angle_alpha   90.00
_cell.angle_beta   90.00
_cell.angle_gamma   90.00
#
_symmetry.space_group_name_H-M   'P 1'
#
loop_
_entity.id
_entity.type
_entity.pdbx_description
1 polymer ?
#
loop_
_entity_poly.entity_id
_entity_poly.type
_entity_poly.pdbx_seq_one_letter_code
_entity_poly.pdbx_strand_id
1 'polypeptide(L)'
;MITVSNVSLQFGGDTLFKNVDLQFNPGNCYGVIGANGAGKSTFLKILCGQLKPTTGEVTIPKNLRMSVLKQDHFAYDAYTVLNTIIMGNQRLYDIMQQKDALYAKEDFTEEDGILASELEAEFAELDGWEAESNASKLIQGLGLPEELLYQQMADLS
;
A
#
# COMPACT_ATOMS: atom_id res chain seq x y z
N MET A 1 -11.21 4.31 14.42
CA MET A 1 -12.51 4.60 13.76
C MET A 1 -12.23 5.51 12.58
N ILE A 2 -12.69 5.15 11.38
CA ILE A 2 -12.64 6.02 10.20
C ILE A 2 -13.97 6.75 10.11
N THR A 3 -13.94 8.06 9.87
CA THR A 3 -15.15 8.89 9.78
C THR A 3 -15.24 9.54 8.42
N VAL A 4 -16.40 9.45 7.80
CA VAL A 4 -16.77 10.12 6.55
C VAL A 4 -17.79 11.20 6.90
N SER A 5 -17.49 12.46 6.59
CA SER A 5 -18.33 13.59 6.98
C SER A 5 -18.75 14.40 5.76
N ASN A 6 -20.05 14.42 5.49
CA ASN A 6 -20.70 15.22 4.44
C ASN A 6 -20.04 15.05 3.05
N VAL A 7 -19.58 13.84 2.73
CA VAL A 7 -18.86 13.56 1.49
C VAL A 7 -19.83 13.53 0.31
N SER A 8 -19.52 14.33 -0.70
CA SER A 8 -20.22 14.33 -1.98
C SER A 8 -19.23 14.24 -3.14
N LEU A 9 -19.63 13.60 -4.22
CA LEU A 9 -18.83 13.52 -5.43
C LEU A 9 -19.64 13.81 -6.67
N GLN A 10 -19.10 14.70 -7.52
CA GLN A 10 -19.65 15.08 -8.80
C GLN A 10 -18.61 14.93 -9.91
N PHE A 11 -19.01 14.46 -11.08
CA PHE A 11 -18.21 14.43 -12.29
C PHE A 11 -18.97 15.14 -13.42
N GLY A 12 -18.36 16.17 -14.03
CA GLY A 12 -18.93 16.84 -15.20
C GLY A 12 -20.32 17.43 -15.00
N GLY A 13 -20.71 17.73 -13.75
CA GLY A 13 -22.04 18.22 -13.40
C GLY A 13 -23.00 17.13 -12.88
N ASP A 14 -22.72 15.86 -13.10
CA ASP A 14 -23.51 14.76 -12.57
C ASP A 14 -23.07 14.39 -11.15
N THR A 15 -24.03 14.29 -10.24
CA THR A 15 -23.79 13.90 -8.85
C THR A 15 -23.84 12.38 -8.73
N LEU A 16 -22.73 11.78 -8.35
CA LEU A 16 -22.63 10.34 -8.13
C LEU A 16 -23.22 9.93 -6.77
N PHE A 17 -22.87 10.68 -5.72
CA PHE A 17 -23.49 10.59 -4.38
C PHE A 17 -23.32 11.93 -3.65
N LYS A 18 -24.15 12.15 -2.63
CA LYS A 18 -24.26 13.43 -1.94
C LYS A 18 -24.49 13.26 -0.46
N ASN A 19 -23.80 14.10 0.34
CA ASN A 19 -23.98 14.23 1.79
C ASN A 19 -23.88 12.89 2.52
N VAL A 20 -22.82 12.11 2.22
CA VAL A 20 -22.59 10.82 2.85
C VAL A 20 -21.91 11.02 4.19
N ASP A 21 -22.56 10.55 5.25
CA ASP A 21 -22.03 10.51 6.61
C ASP A 21 -21.97 9.06 7.09
N LEU A 22 -20.77 8.56 7.40
CA LEU A 22 -20.55 7.17 7.80
C LEU A 22 -19.44 7.09 8.86
N GLN A 23 -19.50 6.06 9.69
CA GLN A 23 -18.46 5.70 10.64
C GLN A 23 -18.12 4.22 10.52
N PHE A 24 -16.83 3.94 10.39
CA PHE A 24 -16.31 2.56 10.38
C PHE A 24 -15.62 2.28 11.71
N ASN A 25 -16.26 1.47 12.53
CA ASN A 25 -15.76 1.11 13.84
C ASN A 25 -14.84 -0.13 13.76
N PRO A 26 -13.81 -0.22 14.61
CA PRO A 26 -12.96 -1.41 14.70
C PRO A 26 -13.77 -2.67 15.01
N GLY A 27 -13.31 -3.81 14.50
CA GLY A 27 -13.91 -5.12 14.76
C GLY A 27 -15.18 -5.44 13.95
N ASN A 28 -15.65 -4.51 13.11
CA ASN A 28 -16.82 -4.72 12.25
C ASN A 28 -16.40 -4.95 10.79
N CYS A 29 -17.20 -5.74 10.08
CA CYS A 29 -17.12 -5.91 8.64
C CYS A 29 -18.27 -5.13 7.97
N TYR A 30 -17.94 -4.32 6.96
CA TYR A 30 -18.90 -3.48 6.25
C TYR A 30 -18.97 -3.87 4.78
N GLY A 31 -20.18 -4.14 4.29
CA GLY A 31 -20.44 -4.43 2.89
C GLY A 31 -20.94 -3.19 2.14
N VAL A 32 -20.30 -2.85 1.01
CA VAL A 32 -20.76 -1.80 0.10
C VAL A 32 -21.49 -2.45 -1.07
N ILE A 33 -22.82 -2.31 -1.11
CA ILE A 33 -23.68 -2.91 -2.11
C ILE A 33 -24.39 -1.83 -2.95
N GLY A 34 -24.71 -2.16 -4.18
CA GLY A 34 -25.39 -1.26 -5.12
C GLY A 34 -25.24 -1.73 -6.57
N ALA A 35 -25.99 -1.13 -7.48
CA ALA A 35 -25.93 -1.43 -8.92
C ALA A 35 -24.54 -1.12 -9.51
N ASN A 36 -24.24 -1.67 -10.69
CA ASN A 36 -23.07 -1.29 -11.45
C ASN A 36 -23.17 0.20 -11.85
N GLY A 37 -22.07 0.94 -11.69
CA GLY A 37 -22.07 2.39 -11.92
C GLY A 37 -22.53 3.25 -10.73
N ALA A 38 -23.04 2.66 -9.64
CA ALA A 38 -23.51 3.41 -8.46
C ALA A 38 -22.40 4.10 -7.63
N GLY A 39 -21.13 4.02 -8.06
CA GLY A 39 -20.03 4.72 -7.38
C GLY A 39 -19.34 3.94 -6.27
N LYS A 40 -19.60 2.64 -6.09
CA LYS A 40 -18.97 1.81 -5.04
C LYS A 40 -17.45 1.88 -5.03
N SER A 41 -16.83 1.57 -6.16
CA SER A 41 -15.36 1.60 -6.31
C SER A 41 -14.80 3.02 -6.17
N THR A 42 -15.57 4.02 -6.60
CA THR A 42 -15.22 5.42 -6.48
C THR A 42 -15.25 5.89 -5.02
N PHE A 43 -16.24 5.45 -4.26
CA PHE A 43 -16.31 5.69 -2.82
C PHE A 43 -15.14 5.05 -2.08
N LEU A 44 -14.75 3.81 -2.43
CA LEU A 44 -13.57 3.16 -1.88
C LEU A 44 -12.28 3.93 -2.19
N LYS A 45 -12.15 4.49 -3.41
CA LYS A 45 -11.00 5.36 -3.77
C LYS A 45 -10.94 6.63 -2.91
N ILE A 46 -12.09 7.20 -2.55
CA ILE A 46 -12.14 8.33 -1.62
C ILE A 46 -11.72 7.89 -0.22
N LEU A 47 -12.23 6.76 0.27
CA LEU A 47 -11.86 6.22 1.58
C LEU A 47 -10.36 5.99 1.72
N CYS A 48 -9.68 5.50 0.67
CA CYS A 48 -8.25 5.26 0.70
C CYS A 48 -7.39 6.46 0.25
N GLY A 49 -8.00 7.64 0.07
CA GLY A 49 -7.27 8.87 -0.29
C GLY A 49 -6.77 8.95 -1.74
N GLN A 50 -7.14 7.99 -2.60
CA GLN A 50 -6.77 8.00 -4.04
C GLN A 50 -7.58 9.02 -4.85
N LEU A 51 -8.73 9.43 -4.34
CA LEU A 51 -9.61 10.42 -4.96
C LEU A 51 -10.08 11.41 -3.89
N LYS A 52 -10.00 12.70 -4.21
CA LYS A 52 -10.57 13.75 -3.35
C LYS A 52 -12.08 13.90 -3.62
N PRO A 53 -12.91 13.99 -2.58
CA PRO A 53 -14.33 14.31 -2.76
C PRO A 53 -14.51 15.75 -3.26
N THR A 54 -15.67 16.04 -3.84
CA THR A 54 -16.05 17.42 -4.21
C THR A 54 -16.35 18.26 -2.97
N THR A 55 -17.00 17.67 -1.97
CA THR A 55 -17.24 18.27 -0.65
C THR A 55 -17.10 17.23 0.45
N GLY A 56 -16.90 17.68 1.67
CA GLY A 56 -16.71 16.83 2.83
C GLY A 56 -15.31 16.25 2.96
N GLU A 57 -15.12 15.42 3.94
CA GLU A 57 -13.81 14.84 4.23
C GLU A 57 -13.91 13.41 4.80
N VAL A 58 -12.80 12.69 4.66
CA VAL A 58 -12.59 11.39 5.30
C VAL A 58 -11.46 11.55 6.32
N THR A 59 -11.77 11.30 7.58
CA THR A 59 -10.81 11.36 8.67
C THR A 59 -10.34 9.95 9.04
N ILE A 60 -9.04 9.70 8.86
CA ILE A 60 -8.37 8.46 9.22
C ILE A 60 -7.35 8.76 10.32
N PRO A 61 -7.40 8.10 11.48
CA PRO A 61 -6.39 8.28 12.53
C PRO A 61 -4.98 7.95 12.01
N LYS A 62 -3.99 8.75 12.38
CA LYS A 62 -2.60 8.60 11.92
C LYS A 62 -1.97 7.25 12.30
N ASN A 63 -2.44 6.65 13.38
CA ASN A 63 -1.97 5.33 13.87
C ASN A 63 -2.70 4.15 13.22
N LEU A 64 -3.63 4.40 12.30
CA LEU A 64 -4.37 3.35 11.62
C LEU A 64 -3.66 2.96 10.32
N ARG A 65 -3.20 1.72 10.25
CA ARG A 65 -2.69 1.15 9.01
C ARG A 65 -3.85 0.72 8.13
N MET A 66 -3.86 1.19 6.89
CA MET A 66 -4.88 0.84 5.89
C MET A 66 -4.22 0.16 4.70
N SER A 67 -4.85 -0.90 4.21
CA SER A 67 -4.45 -1.60 2.98
C SER A 67 -5.66 -1.75 2.06
N VAL A 68 -5.42 -1.73 0.77
CA VAL A 68 -6.45 -1.85 -0.27
C VAL A 68 -6.08 -2.99 -1.21
N LEU A 69 -6.92 -4.02 -1.27
CA LEU A 69 -6.79 -5.07 -2.27
C LEU A 69 -7.25 -4.54 -3.62
N LYS A 70 -6.34 -4.46 -4.58
CA LYS A 70 -6.62 -4.05 -5.95
C LYS A 70 -7.14 -5.23 -6.77
N GLN A 71 -7.96 -4.94 -7.79
CA GLN A 71 -8.49 -5.94 -8.71
C GLN A 71 -7.49 -6.35 -9.81
N ASP A 72 -6.36 -5.66 -9.92
CA ASP A 72 -5.30 -5.99 -10.87
C ASP A 72 -4.47 -7.15 -10.33
N HIS A 73 -4.72 -8.33 -10.84
CA HIS A 73 -4.03 -9.57 -10.45
C HIS A 73 -2.61 -9.66 -11.02
N PHE A 74 -2.28 -8.87 -12.05
CA PHE A 74 -1.01 -8.90 -12.76
C PHE A 74 -0.06 -7.76 -12.37
N ALA A 75 -0.49 -6.88 -11.47
CA ALA A 75 0.28 -5.69 -11.07
C ALA A 75 1.68 -6.01 -10.52
N TYR A 76 1.89 -7.22 -10.04
CA TYR A 76 3.13 -7.66 -9.39
C TYR A 76 3.87 -8.77 -10.15
N ASP A 77 3.42 -9.15 -11.35
CA ASP A 77 4.00 -10.25 -12.13
C ASP A 77 5.50 -10.13 -12.37
N ALA A 78 6.00 -8.90 -12.49
CA ALA A 78 7.42 -8.62 -12.71
C ALA A 78 8.29 -8.72 -11.43
N TYR A 79 7.70 -8.98 -10.28
CA TYR A 79 8.39 -8.99 -9.00
C TYR A 79 8.40 -10.40 -8.41
N THR A 80 9.37 -10.66 -7.54
CA THR A 80 9.36 -11.86 -6.70
C THR A 80 8.29 -11.76 -5.61
N VAL A 81 7.89 -12.88 -5.04
CA VAL A 81 6.99 -12.92 -3.89
C VAL A 81 7.57 -12.09 -2.73
N LEU A 82 8.88 -12.23 -2.45
CA LEU A 82 9.58 -11.46 -1.42
C LEU A 82 9.44 -9.96 -1.65
N ASN A 83 9.76 -9.49 -2.85
CA ASN A 83 9.65 -8.06 -3.18
C ASN A 83 8.21 -7.56 -3.06
N THR A 84 7.24 -8.37 -3.51
CA THR A 84 5.82 -8.04 -3.41
C THR A 84 5.36 -7.89 -1.95
N ILE A 85 5.85 -8.74 -1.06
CA ILE A 85 5.57 -8.65 0.39
C ILE A 85 6.20 -7.37 0.97
N ILE A 86 7.48 -7.10 0.64
CA ILE A 86 8.19 -5.91 1.12
C ILE A 86 7.53 -4.62 0.61
N MET A 87 7.00 -4.60 -0.61
CA MET A 87 6.21 -3.50 -1.17
C MET A 87 4.94 -3.18 -0.36
N GLY A 88 4.50 -4.05 0.54
CA GLY A 88 3.50 -3.73 1.54
C GLY A 88 3.91 -2.55 2.45
N ASN A 89 5.22 -2.28 2.55
CA ASN A 89 5.81 -1.03 3.03
C ASN A 89 6.58 -0.40 1.86
N GLN A 90 5.91 0.42 1.05
CA GLN A 90 6.48 1.00 -0.16
C GLN A 90 7.76 1.78 0.13
N ARG A 91 7.82 2.52 1.25
CA ARG A 91 9.01 3.30 1.61
C ARG A 91 10.22 2.40 1.87
N LEU A 92 10.03 1.30 2.57
CA LEU A 92 11.10 0.32 2.80
C LEU A 92 11.62 -0.27 1.48
N TYR A 93 10.72 -0.64 0.58
CA TYR A 93 11.10 -1.15 -0.74
C TYR A 93 11.89 -0.11 -1.56
N ASP A 94 11.43 1.15 -1.57
CA ASP A 94 12.11 2.24 -2.28
C ASP A 94 13.52 2.49 -1.72
N ILE A 95 13.70 2.41 -0.40
CA ILE A 95 15.02 2.53 0.25
C ILE A 95 15.93 1.37 -0.18
N MET A 96 15.43 0.14 -0.20
CA MET A 96 16.20 -1.01 -0.66
C MET A 96 16.70 -0.81 -2.09
N GLN A 97 15.83 -0.38 -3.01
CA GLN A 97 16.20 -0.11 -4.40
C GLN A 97 17.22 1.03 -4.52
N GLN A 98 17.06 2.10 -3.73
CA GLN A 98 17.99 3.22 -3.71
C GLN A 98 19.36 2.81 -3.19
N LYS A 99 19.42 2.00 -2.13
CA LYS A 99 20.67 1.45 -1.58
C LYS A 99 21.37 0.57 -2.61
N ASP A 100 20.66 -0.36 -3.25
CA ASP A 100 21.22 -1.25 -4.25
C ASP A 100 21.79 -0.45 -5.44
N ALA A 101 21.05 0.53 -5.93
CA ALA A 101 21.50 1.41 -7.00
C ALA A 101 22.72 2.27 -6.61
N LEU A 102 22.76 2.74 -5.35
CA LEU A 102 23.83 3.56 -4.84
C LEU A 102 25.14 2.77 -4.69
N TYR A 103 25.05 1.56 -4.12
CA TYR A 103 26.20 0.68 -3.95
C TYR A 103 26.70 0.02 -5.24
N ALA A 104 25.87 -0.01 -6.29
CA ALA A 104 26.26 -0.48 -7.60
C ALA A 104 27.02 0.57 -8.45
N LYS A 105 27.17 1.83 -7.96
CA LYS A 105 27.92 2.87 -8.66
C LYS A 105 29.40 2.54 -8.71
N GLU A 106 30.01 2.68 -9.89
CA GLU A 106 31.46 2.57 -10.06
C GLU A 106 32.20 3.79 -9.45
N ASP A 107 31.61 4.99 -9.59
CA ASP A 107 32.14 6.25 -9.06
C ASP A 107 31.38 6.66 -7.79
N PHE A 108 31.72 6.02 -6.67
CA PHE A 108 31.13 6.34 -5.37
C PHE A 108 31.76 7.61 -4.78
N THR A 109 30.95 8.65 -4.58
CA THR A 109 31.37 9.96 -4.10
C THR A 109 31.17 10.14 -2.60
N GLU A 110 31.72 11.21 -2.02
CA GLU A 110 31.47 11.59 -0.63
C GLU A 110 29.98 11.90 -0.37
N GLU A 111 29.30 12.53 -1.34
CA GLU A 111 27.85 12.80 -1.28
C GLU A 111 27.04 11.49 -1.28
N ASP A 112 27.47 10.50 -2.06
CA ASP A 112 26.87 9.16 -2.05
C ASP A 112 27.04 8.48 -0.68
N GLY A 113 28.17 8.72 0.00
CA GLY A 113 28.42 8.22 1.35
C GLY A 113 27.47 8.83 2.39
N ILE A 114 27.18 10.12 2.29
CA ILE A 114 26.20 10.80 3.16
C ILE A 114 24.80 10.21 2.92
N LEU A 115 24.39 10.14 1.64
CA LEU A 115 23.09 9.57 1.27
C LEU A 115 22.95 8.11 1.72
N ALA A 116 24.00 7.29 1.55
CA ALA A 116 24.02 5.91 2.04
C ALA A 116 23.76 5.84 3.55
N SER A 117 24.39 6.71 4.31
CA SER A 117 24.22 6.77 5.77
C SER A 117 22.79 7.13 6.19
N GLU A 118 22.17 8.09 5.48
CA GLU A 118 20.77 8.48 5.72
C GLU A 118 19.82 7.33 5.39
N LEU A 119 20.03 6.67 4.24
CA LEU A 119 19.22 5.52 3.83
C LEU A 119 19.37 4.33 4.79
N GLU A 120 20.58 4.08 5.33
CA GLU A 120 20.80 3.03 6.33
C GLU A 120 20.08 3.33 7.64
N ALA A 121 20.08 4.58 8.08
CA ALA A 121 19.37 4.98 9.29
C ALA A 121 17.85 4.77 9.12
N GLU A 122 17.29 5.23 8.02
CA GLU A 122 15.86 5.05 7.75
C GLU A 122 15.49 3.57 7.53
N PHE A 123 16.36 2.80 6.87
CA PHE A 123 16.18 1.36 6.70
C PHE A 123 16.10 0.63 8.05
N ALA A 124 16.95 1.00 8.99
CA ALA A 124 16.93 0.44 10.34
C ALA A 124 15.66 0.84 11.11
N GLU A 125 15.20 2.09 10.99
CA GLU A 125 13.95 2.57 11.61
C GLU A 125 12.69 1.84 11.10
N LEU A 126 12.74 1.36 9.86
CA LEU A 126 11.66 0.59 9.23
C LEU A 126 11.80 -0.94 9.38
N ASP A 127 12.66 -1.40 10.29
CA ASP A 127 12.96 -2.81 10.52
C ASP A 127 13.44 -3.54 9.24
N GLY A 128 14.16 -2.85 8.39
CA GLY A 128 14.60 -3.35 7.10
C GLY A 128 15.45 -4.61 7.17
N TRP A 129 16.28 -4.74 8.21
CA TRP A 129 17.10 -5.93 8.45
C TRP A 129 16.28 -7.19 8.72
N GLU A 130 15.05 -7.03 9.20
CA GLU A 130 14.13 -8.14 9.47
C GLU A 130 13.13 -8.37 8.33
N ALA A 131 13.17 -7.59 7.25
CA ALA A 131 12.18 -7.62 6.19
C ALA A 131 12.01 -9.01 5.56
N GLU A 132 13.11 -9.70 5.26
CA GLU A 132 13.11 -11.06 4.70
C GLU A 132 12.59 -12.09 5.71
N SER A 133 13.05 -12.03 6.96
CA SER A 133 12.57 -12.89 8.04
C SER A 133 11.07 -12.68 8.31
N ASN A 134 10.60 -11.45 8.27
CA ASN A 134 9.19 -11.14 8.43
C ASN A 134 8.35 -11.61 7.24
N ALA A 135 8.88 -11.52 6.01
CA ALA A 135 8.25 -12.09 4.83
C ALA A 135 8.15 -13.62 4.93
N SER A 136 9.20 -14.30 5.39
CA SER A 136 9.21 -15.74 5.63
C SER A 136 8.13 -16.14 6.65
N LYS A 137 8.05 -15.45 7.78
CA LYS A 137 7.01 -15.70 8.80
C LYS A 137 5.59 -15.51 8.23
N LEU A 138 5.41 -14.48 7.36
CA LEU A 138 4.13 -14.20 6.75
C LEU A 138 3.69 -15.33 5.81
N ILE A 139 4.58 -15.78 4.91
CA ILE A 139 4.26 -16.81 3.93
C ILE A 139 4.00 -18.16 4.59
N GLN A 140 4.77 -18.50 5.63
CA GLN A 140 4.55 -19.69 6.47
C GLN A 140 3.21 -19.61 7.21
N GLY A 141 2.85 -18.44 7.73
CA GLY A 141 1.55 -18.19 8.35
C GLY A 141 0.36 -18.36 7.41
N LEU A 142 0.57 -18.19 6.10
CA LEU A 142 -0.40 -18.49 5.04
C LEU A 142 -0.41 -19.98 4.65
N GLY A 143 0.47 -20.81 5.22
CA GLY A 143 0.59 -22.23 4.88
C GLY A 143 1.32 -22.48 3.56
N LEU A 144 2.08 -21.50 3.08
CA LEU A 144 2.85 -21.59 1.83
C LEU A 144 4.31 -21.93 2.14
N PRO A 145 4.99 -22.69 1.26
CA PRO A 145 6.40 -23.04 1.44
C PRO A 145 7.30 -21.82 1.24
N GLU A 146 8.38 -21.75 2.02
CA GLU A 146 9.30 -20.61 2.05
C GLU A 146 10.05 -20.40 0.73
N GLU A 147 10.28 -21.47 -0.02
CA GLU A 147 10.93 -21.44 -1.33
C GLU A 147 10.20 -20.57 -2.35
N LEU A 148 8.90 -20.32 -2.15
CA LEU A 148 8.12 -19.42 -3.01
C LEU A 148 8.58 -17.97 -2.91
N LEU A 149 9.25 -17.55 -1.85
CA LEU A 149 9.71 -16.16 -1.68
C LEU A 149 10.54 -15.66 -2.86
N TYR A 150 11.32 -16.54 -3.46
CA TYR A 150 12.25 -16.19 -4.53
C TYR A 150 11.70 -16.46 -5.94
N GLN A 151 10.47 -16.95 -6.04
CA GLN A 151 9.79 -17.14 -7.32
C GLN A 151 9.15 -15.84 -7.80
N GLN A 152 9.02 -15.70 -9.13
CA GLN A 152 8.27 -14.58 -9.70
C GLN A 152 6.77 -14.75 -9.43
N MET A 153 6.09 -13.63 -9.20
CA MET A 153 4.64 -13.64 -9.01
C MET A 153 3.91 -14.22 -10.24
N ALA A 154 4.42 -13.96 -11.44
CA ALA A 154 3.89 -14.52 -12.69
C ALA A 154 3.93 -16.06 -12.76
N ASP A 155 4.82 -16.71 -12.02
CA ASP A 155 4.99 -18.17 -12.01
C ASP A 155 4.08 -18.87 -10.99
N LEU A 156 3.38 -18.09 -10.17
CA LEU A 156 2.43 -18.63 -9.20
C LEU A 156 1.10 -18.94 -9.90
N SER A 157 0.68 -20.16 -9.83
CA SER A 157 -0.63 -20.59 -10.34
C SER A 157 -1.75 -20.31 -9.36
#